data_057e2dd847fb117bfc99d7220808b88a
#
_entry.id   057e2dd847fb117bfc99d7220808b88a
#
_cell.length_a   1.000
_cell.length_b   1.000
_cell.length_c   1.000
_cell.angle_alpha   90.00
_cell.angle_beta   90.00
_cell.angle_gamma   90.00
#
_symmetry.space_group_name_H-M   'P 1'
#
loop_
_entity.id
_entity.type
_entity.pdbx_description
1 polymer ?
#
loop_
_entity_poly.entity_id
_entity_poly.type
_entity_poly.pdbx_seq_one_letter_code
_entity_poly.pdbx_strand_id
1 'polypeptide(L)'
;MNIAAPAEEIPAAEYKLFVRKGMPRFYLRNTDEGVYLSSKGIGWFIDGTSHTRDWNQISAVNLVVAHIPKNGPSGTCKITFTDGAVLSVLSASQWGNSDAARNVEYGRFLTDFHTSIPQSARGTIRFQTGFGRARHVGMTVAFVVAAAFFVVMPLGLTLYFREWEGLFVTFAGAGIVAPLYFMVRAAKPAEYQPNRVPPDHYP
;
A
#
# COMPACT_ATOMS: atom_id res chain seq x y z
N MET A 1 -23.20 -41.20 4.40
CA MET A 1 -23.23 -39.87 3.83
C MET A 1 -21.77 -39.45 3.60
N ASN A 2 -21.26 -39.64 2.38
CA ASN A 2 -19.86 -39.38 2.05
C ASN A 2 -19.72 -37.86 1.80
N ILE A 3 -19.12 -37.14 2.73
CA ILE A 3 -18.71 -35.76 2.53
C ILE A 3 -17.47 -35.84 1.64
N ALA A 4 -17.66 -35.59 0.33
CA ALA A 4 -16.53 -35.44 -0.58
C ALA A 4 -15.65 -34.30 -0.05
N ALA A 5 -14.38 -34.58 0.20
CA ALA A 5 -13.39 -33.55 0.51
C ALA A 5 -13.42 -32.51 -0.64
N PRO A 6 -13.37 -31.20 -0.33
CA PRO A 6 -13.31 -30.19 -1.38
C PRO A 6 -12.14 -30.50 -2.29
N ALA A 7 -12.41 -30.57 -3.60
CA ALA A 7 -11.38 -30.79 -4.60
C ALA A 7 -10.28 -29.74 -4.39
N GLU A 8 -9.09 -30.19 -4.12
CA GLU A 8 -7.89 -29.36 -3.96
C GLU A 8 -7.65 -28.64 -5.29
N GLU A 9 -8.00 -27.37 -5.34
CA GLU A 9 -7.92 -26.56 -6.56
C GLU A 9 -6.43 -26.28 -6.81
N ILE A 10 -5.87 -26.85 -7.87
CA ILE A 10 -4.47 -26.68 -8.24
C ILE A 10 -4.24 -25.19 -8.51
N PRO A 11 -3.36 -24.51 -7.77
CA PRO A 11 -3.06 -23.11 -8.00
C PRO A 11 -2.44 -22.93 -9.39
N ALA A 12 -2.95 -21.95 -10.16
CA ALA A 12 -2.39 -21.63 -11.47
C ALA A 12 -1.01 -20.96 -11.35
N ALA A 13 -0.80 -20.19 -10.28
CA ALA A 13 0.49 -19.59 -9.93
C ALA A 13 0.56 -19.34 -8.41
N GLU A 14 1.73 -19.59 -7.82
CA GLU A 14 2.02 -19.35 -6.41
C GLU A 14 3.19 -18.36 -6.28
N TYR A 15 3.10 -17.46 -5.29
CA TYR A 15 4.07 -16.39 -5.04
C TYR A 15 4.51 -16.40 -3.58
N LYS A 16 5.83 -16.33 -3.36
CA LYS A 16 6.45 -16.28 -2.02
C LYS A 16 6.45 -14.85 -1.47
N LEU A 17 5.24 -14.32 -1.24
CA LEU A 17 5.03 -12.98 -0.72
C LEU A 17 4.39 -13.06 0.65
N PHE A 18 4.74 -12.12 1.53
CA PHE A 18 4.08 -12.02 2.82
C PHE A 18 2.66 -11.50 2.68
N VAL A 19 1.77 -12.06 3.49
CA VAL A 19 0.36 -11.68 3.54
C VAL A 19 -0.03 -11.23 4.94
N ARG A 20 -0.99 -10.32 5.02
CA ARG A 20 -1.60 -9.87 6.27
C ARG A 20 -3.10 -9.75 6.10
N LYS A 21 -3.86 -10.23 7.10
CA LYS A 21 -5.31 -10.09 7.17
C LYS A 21 -5.69 -8.96 8.12
N GLY A 22 -6.66 -8.14 7.73
CA GLY A 22 -7.23 -7.09 8.58
C GLY A 22 -6.53 -5.73 8.47
N MET A 23 -6.87 -4.82 9.39
CA MET A 23 -6.25 -3.50 9.45
C MET A 23 -4.77 -3.59 9.83
N PRO A 24 -3.93 -2.65 9.37
CA PRO A 24 -2.53 -2.61 9.74
C PRO A 24 -2.41 -2.44 11.26
N ARG A 25 -2.03 -3.51 11.94
CA ARG A 25 -1.52 -3.47 13.31
C ARG A 25 -0.01 -3.29 13.24
N PHE A 26 0.59 -2.75 14.28
CA PHE A 26 2.05 -2.76 14.44
C PHE A 26 2.50 -4.22 14.60
N TYR A 27 2.94 -4.83 13.50
CA TYR A 27 3.60 -6.13 13.54
C TYR A 27 5.10 -5.89 13.49
N LEU A 28 5.82 -6.43 14.46
CA LEU A 28 7.27 -6.41 14.45
C LEU A 28 7.85 -7.33 13.37
N ARG A 29 7.07 -8.31 12.91
CA ARG A 29 7.51 -9.33 11.96
C ARG A 29 6.36 -9.80 11.07
N ASN A 30 6.63 -10.04 9.78
CA ASN A 30 5.73 -10.75 8.87
C ASN A 30 5.94 -12.26 9.07
N THR A 31 4.90 -13.02 9.27
CA THR A 31 4.96 -14.47 9.53
C THR A 31 4.32 -15.29 8.43
N ASP A 32 3.21 -14.82 7.90
CA ASP A 32 2.42 -15.57 6.93
C ASP A 32 2.93 -15.29 5.52
N GLU A 33 3.29 -16.34 4.81
CA GLU A 33 3.86 -16.30 3.46
C GLU A 33 3.10 -17.24 2.54
N GLY A 34 2.88 -16.79 1.32
CA GLY A 34 2.23 -17.53 0.27
C GLY A 34 0.91 -16.93 -0.14
N VAL A 35 0.85 -16.50 -1.40
CA VAL A 35 -0.35 -16.09 -2.10
C VAL A 35 -0.39 -16.85 -3.43
N TYR A 36 -1.57 -17.28 -3.84
CA TYR A 36 -1.73 -17.98 -5.10
C TYR A 36 -2.96 -17.49 -5.85
N LEU A 37 -2.92 -17.62 -7.16
CA LEU A 37 -4.01 -17.27 -8.05
C LEU A 37 -4.60 -18.54 -8.65
N SER A 38 -5.92 -18.60 -8.76
CA SER A 38 -6.66 -19.66 -9.41
C SER A 38 -7.61 -19.07 -10.47
N SER A 39 -8.23 -19.95 -11.26
CA SER A 39 -9.24 -19.55 -12.24
C SER A 39 -10.45 -18.87 -11.59
N LYS A 40 -10.77 -19.20 -10.34
CA LYS A 40 -11.93 -18.70 -9.60
C LYS A 40 -11.63 -17.47 -8.74
N GLY A 41 -10.37 -17.31 -8.29
CA GLY A 41 -10.06 -16.23 -7.36
C GLY A 41 -8.62 -16.21 -6.87
N ILE A 42 -8.44 -15.55 -5.73
CA ILE A 42 -7.17 -15.44 -5.02
C ILE A 42 -7.21 -16.28 -3.73
N GLY A 43 -6.11 -16.95 -3.45
CA GLY A 43 -5.92 -17.67 -2.20
C GLY A 43 -4.62 -17.29 -1.51
N TRP A 44 -4.53 -17.55 -0.21
CA TRP A 44 -3.37 -17.22 0.62
C TRP A 44 -3.30 -18.15 1.84
N PHE A 45 -2.13 -18.21 2.46
CA PHE A 45 -1.89 -18.98 3.68
C PHE A 45 -1.75 -18.03 4.88
N ILE A 46 -2.45 -18.34 5.98
CA ILE A 46 -2.32 -17.67 7.27
C ILE A 46 -2.34 -18.77 8.34
N ASP A 47 -1.37 -18.75 9.25
CA ASP A 47 -1.21 -19.75 10.31
C ASP A 47 -1.26 -21.21 9.79
N GLY A 48 -0.65 -21.43 8.61
CA GLY A 48 -0.66 -22.75 7.96
C GLY A 48 -2.00 -23.17 7.35
N THR A 49 -3.02 -22.33 7.41
CA THR A 49 -4.36 -22.59 6.84
C THR A 49 -4.51 -21.87 5.51
N SER A 50 -4.99 -22.60 4.49
CA SER A 50 -5.33 -22.02 3.19
C SER A 50 -6.68 -21.32 3.24
N HIS A 51 -6.72 -20.12 2.69
CA HIS A 51 -7.92 -19.32 2.52
C HIS A 51 -8.09 -18.96 1.05
N THR A 52 -9.32 -18.94 0.56
CA THR A 52 -9.65 -18.57 -0.83
C THR A 52 -10.79 -17.56 -0.87
N ARG A 53 -10.82 -16.73 -1.90
CA ARG A 53 -11.91 -15.80 -2.20
C ARG A 53 -12.07 -15.66 -3.71
N ASP A 54 -13.32 -15.68 -4.15
CA ASP A 54 -13.66 -15.53 -5.56
C ASP A 54 -13.40 -14.10 -6.07
N TRP A 55 -13.15 -13.95 -7.37
CA TRP A 55 -12.95 -12.66 -8.02
C TRP A 55 -14.10 -11.68 -7.80
N ASN A 56 -15.34 -12.16 -7.79
CA ASN A 56 -16.54 -11.35 -7.58
C ASN A 56 -16.71 -10.85 -6.14
N GLN A 57 -15.95 -11.39 -5.19
CA GLN A 57 -15.91 -10.94 -3.81
C GLN A 57 -14.94 -9.78 -3.57
N ILE A 58 -14.17 -9.37 -4.58
CA ILE A 58 -13.27 -8.23 -4.48
C ILE A 58 -14.03 -6.93 -4.76
N SER A 59 -13.99 -5.99 -3.83
CA SER A 59 -14.63 -4.68 -3.97
C SER A 59 -13.64 -3.56 -4.32
N ALA A 60 -12.39 -3.67 -3.86
CA ALA A 60 -11.36 -2.69 -4.18
C ALA A 60 -9.95 -3.28 -4.13
N VAL A 61 -9.09 -2.76 -4.99
CA VAL A 61 -7.64 -3.02 -5.02
C VAL A 61 -6.92 -1.68 -4.86
N ASN A 62 -6.00 -1.60 -3.91
CA ASN A 62 -5.22 -0.39 -3.68
C ASN A 62 -3.72 -0.72 -3.67
N LEU A 63 -2.97 -0.06 -4.55
CA LEU A 63 -1.53 -0.22 -4.66
C LEU A 63 -0.81 0.93 -3.97
N VAL A 64 0.16 0.59 -3.14
CA VAL A 64 1.01 1.56 -2.45
C VAL A 64 2.45 1.14 -2.57
N VAL A 65 3.32 2.04 -3.00
CA VAL A 65 4.78 1.87 -2.91
C VAL A 65 5.30 2.85 -1.87
N ALA A 66 5.98 2.32 -0.87
CA ALA A 66 6.65 3.10 0.15
C ALA A 66 8.15 3.10 -0.14
N HIS A 67 8.75 4.29 -0.23
CA HIS A 67 10.19 4.47 -0.30
C HIS A 67 10.72 4.72 1.11
N ILE A 68 11.40 3.74 1.66
CA ILE A 68 12.01 3.86 2.99
C ILE A 68 13.44 4.36 2.79
N PRO A 69 13.82 5.53 3.35
CA PRO A 69 15.18 6.03 3.24
C PRO A 69 16.20 4.95 3.66
N LYS A 70 17.23 4.74 2.85
CA LYS A 70 18.29 3.72 3.01
C LYS A 70 17.87 2.26 2.79
N ASN A 71 16.57 1.93 2.74
CA ASN A 71 16.07 0.56 2.60
C ASN A 71 15.49 0.25 1.20
N GLY A 72 15.29 1.27 0.36
CA GLY A 72 14.72 1.10 -0.97
C GLY A 72 13.17 1.01 -1.00
N PRO A 73 12.61 0.72 -2.16
CA PRO A 73 11.16 0.64 -2.36
C PRO A 73 10.58 -0.66 -1.80
N SER A 74 9.34 -0.61 -1.35
CA SER A 74 8.54 -1.76 -0.93
C SER A 74 7.09 -1.57 -1.38
N GLY A 75 6.53 -2.55 -2.06
CA GLY A 75 5.16 -2.56 -2.56
C GLY A 75 4.18 -3.22 -1.60
N THR A 76 2.97 -2.70 -1.59
CA THR A 76 1.82 -3.29 -0.89
C THR A 76 0.61 -3.28 -1.80
N CYS A 77 0.05 -4.45 -2.09
CA CYS A 77 -1.24 -4.61 -2.75
C CYS A 77 -2.29 -4.91 -1.68
N LYS A 78 -3.18 -3.97 -1.44
CA LYS A 78 -4.28 -4.10 -0.48
C LYS A 78 -5.56 -4.46 -1.23
N ILE A 79 -6.10 -5.64 -0.97
CA ILE A 79 -7.33 -6.16 -1.55
C ILE A 79 -8.41 -6.09 -0.48
N THR A 80 -9.49 -5.39 -0.79
CA THR A 80 -10.66 -5.28 0.07
C THR A 80 -11.79 -6.12 -0.53
N PHE A 81 -12.40 -6.96 0.29
CA PHE A 81 -13.51 -7.82 -0.12
C PHE A 81 -14.86 -7.15 0.17
N THR A 82 -15.92 -7.68 -0.41
CA THR A 82 -17.29 -7.17 -0.28
C THR A 82 -17.83 -7.26 1.14
N ASP A 83 -17.33 -8.19 1.95
CA ASP A 83 -17.64 -8.33 3.38
C ASP A 83 -16.82 -7.37 4.28
N GLY A 84 -16.01 -6.49 3.69
CA GLY A 84 -15.13 -5.56 4.39
C GLY A 84 -13.81 -6.17 4.88
N ALA A 85 -13.60 -7.48 4.69
CA ALA A 85 -12.31 -8.09 5.00
C ALA A 85 -11.20 -7.50 4.11
N VAL A 86 -9.97 -7.45 4.63
CA VAL A 86 -8.83 -6.87 3.95
C VAL A 86 -7.68 -7.87 3.95
N LEU A 87 -7.12 -8.10 2.76
CA LEU A 87 -5.87 -8.81 2.54
C LEU A 87 -4.82 -7.82 2.05
N SER A 88 -3.63 -7.83 2.63
CA SER A 88 -2.48 -7.06 2.16
C SER A 88 -1.38 -8.03 1.74
N VAL A 89 -0.95 -7.94 0.48
CA VAL A 89 0.20 -8.66 -0.08
C VAL A 89 1.38 -7.71 -0.12
N LEU A 90 2.53 -8.13 0.39
CA LEU A 90 3.68 -7.29 0.69
C LEU A 90 4.93 -7.79 -0.03
N SER A 91 5.69 -6.89 -0.66
CA SER A 91 7.02 -7.19 -1.21
C SER A 91 8.15 -7.04 -0.18
N ALA A 92 7.83 -6.53 1.01
CA ALA A 92 8.81 -6.36 2.08
C ALA A 92 9.31 -7.70 2.63
N SER A 93 10.52 -7.70 3.21
CA SER A 93 11.04 -8.81 4.01
C SER A 93 10.19 -9.05 5.26
N GLN A 94 10.50 -10.12 6.01
CA GLN A 94 9.81 -10.40 7.27
C GLN A 94 9.93 -9.26 8.31
N TRP A 95 10.96 -8.42 8.22
CA TRP A 95 11.19 -7.28 9.09
C TRP A 95 10.68 -5.95 8.52
N GLY A 96 10.01 -5.98 7.37
CA GLY A 96 9.46 -4.80 6.71
C GLY A 96 10.47 -4.02 5.86
N ASN A 97 11.71 -4.51 5.71
CA ASN A 97 12.70 -3.89 4.83
C ASN A 97 12.43 -4.23 3.37
N SER A 98 12.96 -3.42 2.44
CA SER A 98 12.96 -3.75 1.01
C SER A 98 13.74 -5.04 0.76
N ASP A 99 13.22 -5.87 -0.15
CA ASP A 99 13.81 -7.14 -0.57
C ASP A 99 13.72 -7.24 -2.09
N ALA A 100 14.86 -7.20 -2.76
CA ALA A 100 14.91 -7.15 -4.22
C ALA A 100 14.28 -8.40 -4.87
N ALA A 101 14.47 -9.59 -4.31
CA ALA A 101 13.89 -10.82 -4.83
C ALA A 101 12.36 -10.80 -4.69
N ARG A 102 11.85 -10.35 -3.56
CA ARG A 102 10.41 -10.19 -3.32
C ARG A 102 9.80 -9.07 -4.14
N ASN A 103 10.55 -8.01 -4.44
CA ASN A 103 10.08 -6.96 -5.34
C ASN A 103 9.85 -7.48 -6.75
N VAL A 104 10.74 -8.32 -7.27
CA VAL A 104 10.56 -9.00 -8.58
C VAL A 104 9.34 -9.91 -8.54
N GLU A 105 9.21 -10.72 -7.50
CA GLU A 105 8.08 -11.65 -7.31
C GLU A 105 6.75 -10.90 -7.18
N TYR A 106 6.75 -9.77 -6.48
CA TYR A 106 5.61 -8.88 -6.34
C TYR A 106 5.20 -8.27 -7.69
N GLY A 107 6.17 -7.89 -8.53
CA GLY A 107 5.91 -7.41 -9.88
C GLY A 107 5.21 -8.48 -10.74
N ARG A 108 5.68 -9.74 -10.67
CA ARG A 108 5.03 -10.88 -11.32
C ARG A 108 3.60 -11.07 -10.80
N PHE A 109 3.45 -11.12 -9.48
CA PHE A 109 2.13 -11.22 -8.84
C PHE A 109 1.17 -10.11 -9.31
N LEU A 110 1.59 -8.85 -9.35
CA LEU A 110 0.72 -7.76 -9.81
C LEU A 110 0.27 -7.96 -11.26
N THR A 111 1.18 -8.34 -12.13
CA THR A 111 0.88 -8.58 -13.55
C THR A 111 -0.13 -9.71 -13.71
N ASP A 112 0.14 -10.85 -13.08
CA ASP A 112 -0.69 -12.03 -13.19
C ASP A 112 -2.04 -11.83 -12.48
N PHE A 113 -2.06 -11.15 -11.32
CA PHE A 113 -3.28 -10.80 -10.61
C PHE A 113 -4.23 -9.97 -11.46
N HIS A 114 -3.74 -8.88 -12.07
CA HIS A 114 -4.58 -8.02 -12.90
C HIS A 114 -5.06 -8.73 -14.19
N THR A 115 -4.23 -9.60 -14.75
CA THR A 115 -4.58 -10.38 -15.94
C THR A 115 -5.62 -11.45 -15.63
N SER A 116 -5.53 -12.09 -14.45
CA SER A 116 -6.42 -13.17 -14.02
C SER A 116 -7.82 -12.70 -13.64
N ILE A 117 -8.01 -11.41 -13.30
CA ILE A 117 -9.34 -10.88 -12.98
C ILE A 117 -10.24 -10.95 -14.22
N PRO A 118 -11.37 -11.69 -14.19
CA PRO A 118 -12.31 -11.79 -15.30
C PRO A 118 -12.87 -10.42 -15.70
N GLN A 119 -13.13 -10.23 -16.98
CA GLN A 119 -13.66 -8.95 -17.48
C GLN A 119 -14.99 -8.57 -16.84
N SER A 120 -15.82 -9.56 -16.51
CA SER A 120 -17.09 -9.38 -15.79
C SER A 120 -16.91 -8.79 -14.38
N ALA A 121 -15.82 -9.10 -13.69
CA ALA A 121 -15.54 -8.59 -12.35
C ALA A 121 -14.82 -7.22 -12.36
N ARG A 122 -14.11 -6.87 -13.45
CA ARG A 122 -13.32 -5.62 -13.52
C ARG A 122 -14.16 -4.36 -13.33
N GLY A 123 -15.40 -4.36 -13.81
CA GLY A 123 -16.30 -3.21 -13.71
C GLY A 123 -16.84 -2.93 -12.30
N THR A 124 -16.79 -3.92 -11.41
CA THR A 124 -17.26 -3.80 -10.02
C THR A 124 -16.14 -3.51 -9.03
N ILE A 125 -14.88 -3.78 -9.42
CA ILE A 125 -13.70 -3.58 -8.59
C ILE A 125 -13.20 -2.15 -8.76
N ARG A 126 -12.99 -1.45 -7.63
CA ARG A 126 -12.36 -0.12 -7.63
C ARG A 126 -10.85 -0.25 -7.55
N PHE A 127 -10.14 0.17 -8.60
CA PHE A 127 -8.68 0.16 -8.66
C PHE A 127 -8.11 1.52 -8.28
N GLN A 128 -7.31 1.57 -7.21
CA GLN A 128 -6.76 2.81 -6.66
C GLN A 128 -5.27 2.66 -6.34
N THR A 129 -4.57 3.78 -6.36
CA THR A 129 -3.19 3.90 -5.90
C THR A 129 -3.09 4.90 -4.76
N GLY A 130 -1.97 4.88 -4.05
CA GLY A 130 -1.71 5.80 -2.94
C GLY A 130 -2.43 5.41 -1.65
N PHE A 131 -2.41 6.31 -0.67
CA PHE A 131 -3.08 6.06 0.60
C PHE A 131 -4.59 6.31 0.50
N GLY A 132 -5.37 5.59 1.30
CA GLY A 132 -6.81 5.83 1.40
C GLY A 132 -7.14 7.29 1.74
N ARG A 133 -8.27 7.80 1.23
CA ARG A 133 -8.67 9.21 1.32
C ARG A 133 -8.59 9.79 2.74
N ALA A 134 -9.05 9.06 3.75
CA ALA A 134 -8.99 9.52 5.14
C ALA A 134 -7.54 9.71 5.62
N ARG A 135 -6.64 8.78 5.30
CA ARG A 135 -5.22 8.88 5.65
C ARG A 135 -4.54 10.04 4.91
N HIS A 136 -4.84 10.23 3.62
CA HIS A 136 -4.31 11.35 2.84
C HIS A 136 -4.77 12.69 3.42
N VAL A 137 -6.05 12.84 3.78
CA VAL A 137 -6.57 14.04 4.46
C VAL A 137 -5.84 14.27 5.79
N GLY A 138 -5.69 13.24 6.63
CA GLY A 138 -4.95 13.34 7.88
C GLY A 138 -3.50 13.80 7.70
N MET A 139 -2.79 13.24 6.69
CA MET A 139 -1.42 13.67 6.35
C MET A 139 -1.37 15.12 5.85
N THR A 140 -2.37 15.53 5.06
CA THR A 140 -2.46 16.91 4.56
C THR A 140 -2.68 17.90 5.72
N VAL A 141 -3.59 17.57 6.65
CA VAL A 141 -3.83 18.40 7.84
C VAL A 141 -2.55 18.49 8.69
N ALA A 142 -1.90 17.37 8.97
CA ALA A 142 -0.63 17.37 9.72
C ALA A 142 0.46 18.22 9.03
N PHE A 143 0.56 18.13 7.69
CA PHE A 143 1.47 18.98 6.92
C PHE A 143 1.14 20.47 7.07
N VAL A 144 -0.14 20.85 6.93
CA VAL A 144 -0.56 22.27 7.07
C VAL A 144 -0.24 22.81 8.46
N VAL A 145 -0.52 22.03 9.51
CA VAL A 145 -0.20 22.39 10.89
C VAL A 145 1.32 22.54 11.08
N ALA A 146 2.11 21.60 10.56
CA ALA A 146 3.56 21.69 10.64
C ALA A 146 4.09 22.92 9.88
N ALA A 147 3.58 23.21 8.68
CA ALA A 147 3.98 24.39 7.91
C ALA A 147 3.62 25.69 8.63
N ALA A 148 2.43 25.76 9.23
CA ALA A 148 2.02 26.93 10.01
C ALA A 148 2.95 27.15 11.21
N PHE A 149 3.31 26.10 11.93
CA PHE A 149 4.12 26.20 13.15
C PHE A 149 5.61 26.41 12.85
N PHE A 150 6.18 25.72 11.88
CA PHE A 150 7.62 25.76 11.62
C PHE A 150 8.05 26.79 10.58
N VAL A 151 7.13 27.30 9.76
CA VAL A 151 7.46 28.28 8.72
C VAL A 151 6.72 29.60 8.91
N VAL A 152 5.38 29.56 8.97
CA VAL A 152 4.56 30.80 8.97
C VAL A 152 4.72 31.54 10.27
N MET A 153 4.66 30.87 11.42
CA MET A 153 4.79 31.50 12.74
C MET A 153 6.18 32.14 12.96
N PRO A 154 7.32 31.45 12.74
CA PRO A 154 8.64 32.07 12.87
C PRO A 154 8.83 33.27 11.92
N LEU A 155 8.36 33.13 10.66
CA LEU A 155 8.42 34.24 9.70
C LEU A 155 7.61 35.45 10.19
N GLY A 156 6.40 35.24 10.69
CA GLY A 156 5.54 36.27 11.24
C GLY A 156 6.20 37.01 12.43
N LEU A 157 6.80 36.25 13.35
CA LEU A 157 7.52 36.79 14.49
C LEU A 157 8.77 37.61 14.07
N THR A 158 9.53 37.06 13.08
CA THR A 158 10.70 37.75 12.51
C THR A 158 10.31 39.13 11.94
N LEU A 159 9.22 39.17 11.17
CA LEU A 159 8.73 40.43 10.59
C LEU A 159 8.20 41.39 11.62
N TYR A 160 7.52 40.86 12.66
CA TYR A 160 6.94 41.70 13.73
C TYR A 160 8.02 42.35 14.61
N PHE A 161 9.01 41.53 15.03
CA PHE A 161 10.10 42.04 15.90
C PHE A 161 11.25 42.67 15.12
N ARG A 162 11.26 42.55 13.78
CA ARG A 162 12.34 43.01 12.88
C ARG A 162 13.72 42.38 13.20
N GLU A 163 13.71 41.18 13.77
CA GLU A 163 14.93 40.44 14.11
C GLU A 163 15.28 39.45 12.99
N TRP A 164 16.24 39.81 12.17
CA TRP A 164 16.62 39.00 10.98
C TRP A 164 17.16 37.59 11.32
N GLU A 165 17.62 37.39 12.55
CA GLU A 165 18.06 36.11 13.07
C GLU A 165 16.94 35.04 13.02
N GLY A 166 15.69 35.43 13.15
CA GLY A 166 14.54 34.56 13.03
C GLY A 166 14.36 33.93 11.66
N LEU A 167 15.00 34.47 10.60
CA LEU A 167 14.99 33.83 9.27
C LEU A 167 15.70 32.49 9.28
N PHE A 168 16.77 32.31 10.08
CA PHE A 168 17.43 30.99 10.18
C PHE A 168 16.49 29.93 10.71
N VAL A 169 15.65 30.27 11.69
CA VAL A 169 14.62 29.35 12.22
C VAL A 169 13.59 29.03 11.16
N THR A 170 13.17 30.02 10.37
CA THR A 170 12.22 29.83 9.25
C THR A 170 12.80 28.90 8.18
N PHE A 171 14.06 29.10 7.77
CA PHE A 171 14.73 28.24 6.79
C PHE A 171 14.93 26.83 7.31
N ALA A 172 15.35 26.66 8.57
CA ALA A 172 15.45 25.35 9.20
C ALA A 172 14.08 24.63 9.23
N GLY A 173 13.03 25.36 9.60
CA GLY A 173 11.65 24.87 9.59
C GLY A 173 11.18 24.44 8.18
N ALA A 174 11.50 25.25 7.16
CA ALA A 174 11.20 24.91 5.78
C ALA A 174 11.92 23.61 5.33
N GLY A 175 13.16 23.42 5.75
CA GLY A 175 13.93 22.20 5.51
C GLY A 175 13.29 20.94 6.12
N ILE A 176 12.61 21.07 7.27
CA ILE A 176 11.87 19.98 7.92
C ILE A 176 10.54 19.71 7.18
N VAL A 177 9.85 20.78 6.77
CA VAL A 177 8.50 20.69 6.17
C VAL A 177 8.55 20.26 4.70
N ALA A 178 9.60 20.60 3.94
CA ALA A 178 9.71 20.27 2.54
C ALA A 178 9.62 18.74 2.24
N PRO A 179 10.32 17.86 2.95
CA PRO A 179 10.15 16.41 2.77
C PRO A 179 8.71 15.93 3.01
N LEU A 180 8.02 16.50 4.01
CA LEU A 180 6.61 16.16 4.29
C LEU A 180 5.69 16.51 3.12
N TYR A 181 5.94 17.64 2.45
CA TYR A 181 5.21 18.03 1.25
C TYR A 181 5.32 16.97 0.15
N PHE A 182 6.54 16.51 -0.14
CA PHE A 182 6.75 15.47 -1.15
C PHE A 182 6.09 14.15 -0.75
N MET A 183 6.12 13.77 0.53
CA MET A 183 5.44 12.57 1.02
C MET A 183 3.91 12.66 0.85
N VAL A 184 3.31 13.81 1.21
CA VAL A 184 1.86 14.03 1.05
C VAL A 184 1.46 14.00 -0.42
N ARG A 185 2.26 14.62 -1.30
CA ARG A 185 2.03 14.64 -2.74
C ARG A 185 2.11 13.24 -3.36
N ALA A 186 3.13 12.47 -3.01
CA ALA A 186 3.31 11.08 -3.49
C ALA A 186 2.21 10.14 -2.98
N ALA A 187 1.64 10.45 -1.81
CA ALA A 187 0.59 9.65 -1.18
C ALA A 187 -0.83 9.92 -1.72
N LYS A 188 -0.97 10.83 -2.71
CA LYS A 188 -2.29 11.22 -3.25
C LYS A 188 -3.01 10.01 -3.86
N PRO A 189 -4.27 9.76 -3.45
CA PRO A 189 -5.09 8.73 -4.07
C PRO A 189 -5.33 9.04 -5.54
N ALA A 190 -5.13 8.06 -6.40
CA ALA A 190 -5.48 8.14 -7.82
C ALA A 190 -6.15 6.83 -8.24
N GLU A 191 -7.03 6.90 -9.22
CA GLU A 191 -7.64 5.72 -9.83
C GLU A 191 -6.79 5.28 -11.02
N TYR A 192 -6.73 3.97 -11.25
CA TYR A 192 -6.06 3.41 -12.41
C TYR A 192 -6.90 2.30 -13.06
N GLN A 193 -6.59 1.98 -14.31
CA GLN A 193 -7.24 0.88 -15.02
C GLN A 193 -6.46 -0.42 -14.83
N PRO A 194 -7.13 -1.57 -14.63
CA PRO A 194 -6.45 -2.85 -14.39
C PRO A 194 -5.52 -3.28 -15.54
N ASN A 195 -5.82 -2.85 -16.77
CA ASN A 195 -4.97 -3.12 -17.93
C ASN A 195 -3.72 -2.21 -18.04
N ARG A 196 -3.63 -1.19 -17.17
CA ARG A 196 -2.54 -0.20 -17.20
C ARG A 196 -2.13 0.15 -15.77
N VAL A 197 -1.51 -0.81 -15.10
CA VAL A 197 -0.91 -0.57 -13.78
C VAL A 197 0.20 0.47 -13.93
N PRO A 198 0.19 1.57 -13.14
CA PRO A 198 1.22 2.60 -13.24
C PRO A 198 2.61 2.01 -12.91
N PRO A 199 3.66 2.34 -13.71
CA PRO A 199 5.00 1.77 -13.53
C PRO A 199 5.61 2.10 -12.17
N ASP A 200 5.26 3.25 -11.58
CA ASP A 200 5.73 3.69 -10.26
C ASP A 200 5.23 2.80 -9.10
N HIS A 201 4.37 1.82 -9.38
CA HIS A 201 3.84 0.88 -8.37
C HIS A 201 4.49 -0.50 -8.42
N TYR A 202 5.49 -0.66 -9.27
CA TYR A 202 6.44 -1.77 -9.24
C TYR A 202 7.66 -1.33 -8.42
N PRO A 203 7.88 -1.89 -7.23
CA PRO A 203 8.96 -1.49 -6.32
C PRO A 203 10.36 -1.89 -6.81
#